data_b8a6f4822a7b7d3118f074a2fed06c14
#
_entry.id   b8a6f4822a7b7d3118f074a2fed06c14
#
_cell.length_a   1.000
_cell.length_b   1.000
_cell.length_c   1.000
_cell.angle_alpha   90.00
_cell.angle_beta   90.00
_cell.angle_gamma   90.00
#
_symmetry.space_group_name_H-M   'P 1'
#
loop_
_entity.id
_entity.type
_entity.pdbx_description
1 polymer ?
#
loop_
_entity_poly.entity_id
_entity_poly.type
_entity_poly.pdbx_seq_one_letter_code
_entity_poly.pdbx_strand_id
1 'polypeptide(L)'
;MDEKNALRAEKEPRRDKNCENLTFAAKEAFKRLRTNIIMSFPQGKKCCTIGVTSAQPSEGKSTVSLNLAYSLAELGDKVLLIDADMRRSSIHRKLGIELTPGLSNLMEDTNSISTVVKKYQSST
;
A
#
# COMPACT_ATOMS: atom_id res chain seq x y z
N MET A 1 13.74 -39.67 19.96
CA MET A 1 12.58 -39.10 19.24
C MET A 1 12.51 -37.64 19.60
N ASP A 2 12.84 -36.81 18.67
CA ASP A 2 13.17 -35.40 18.92
C ASP A 2 11.96 -34.53 19.19
N GLU A 3 11.82 -34.08 20.44
CA GLU A 3 10.90 -33.01 20.86
C GLU A 3 11.18 -31.65 20.22
N LYS A 4 12.17 -31.56 19.33
CA LYS A 4 12.52 -30.34 18.60
C LYS A 4 11.70 -30.11 17.33
N ASN A 5 10.85 -31.05 16.95
CA ASN A 5 10.04 -30.93 15.73
C ASN A 5 8.61 -30.44 15.96
N ALA A 6 8.18 -30.26 17.21
CA ALA A 6 6.83 -29.81 17.55
C ALA A 6 6.69 -28.28 17.63
N LEU A 7 7.77 -27.52 17.51
CA LEU A 7 7.76 -26.05 17.64
C LEU A 7 7.92 -25.29 16.32
N ARG A 8 7.88 -25.99 15.21
CA ARG A 8 7.63 -25.37 13.91
C ARG A 8 6.14 -25.45 13.59
N ALA A 9 5.30 -24.94 14.51
CA ALA A 9 4.00 -24.48 14.10
C ALA A 9 4.27 -23.44 13.00
N GLU A 10 4.07 -23.85 11.76
CA GLU A 10 4.05 -22.98 10.62
C GLU A 10 3.13 -21.82 11.00
N LYS A 11 3.73 -20.67 11.29
CA LYS A 11 3.01 -19.43 11.28
C LYS A 11 2.41 -19.36 9.89
N GLU A 12 1.14 -19.68 9.76
CA GLU A 12 0.40 -19.38 8.54
C GLU A 12 0.82 -17.97 8.12
N PRO A 13 1.25 -17.77 6.86
CA PRO A 13 1.59 -16.45 6.41
C PRO A 13 0.36 -15.61 6.72
N ARG A 14 0.54 -14.56 7.54
CA ARG A 14 -0.53 -13.59 7.79
C ARG A 14 -0.99 -13.18 6.40
N ARG A 15 -2.17 -13.64 6.00
CA ARG A 15 -2.79 -13.22 4.75
C ARG A 15 -2.88 -11.70 4.85
N ASP A 16 -1.95 -11.04 4.18
CA ASP A 16 -1.96 -9.60 4.13
C ASP A 16 -3.34 -9.20 3.61
N LYS A 17 -4.00 -8.33 4.35
CA LYS A 17 -5.33 -7.82 3.98
C LYS A 17 -5.15 -6.81 2.84
N ASN A 18 -4.73 -7.32 1.69
CA ASN A 18 -4.64 -6.55 0.47
C ASN A 18 -6.02 -6.48 -0.19
N CYS A 19 -6.20 -5.52 -1.07
CA CYS A 19 -7.42 -5.30 -1.83
C CYS A 19 -8.01 -6.58 -2.46
N GLU A 20 -7.18 -7.55 -2.83
CA GLU A 20 -7.61 -8.83 -3.39
C GLU A 20 -8.27 -9.75 -2.35
N ASN A 21 -7.92 -9.60 -1.07
CA ASN A 21 -8.38 -10.44 0.04
C ASN A 21 -9.35 -9.74 0.99
N LEU A 22 -9.82 -8.54 0.63
CA LEU A 22 -10.78 -7.82 1.45
C LEU A 22 -12.16 -8.46 1.37
N THR A 23 -12.89 -8.42 2.49
CA THR A 23 -14.33 -8.74 2.49
C THR A 23 -15.10 -7.76 1.63
N PHE A 24 -16.29 -8.15 1.17
CA PHE A 24 -17.18 -7.25 0.43
C PHE A 24 -17.46 -5.96 1.20
N ALA A 25 -17.76 -6.06 2.49
CA ALA A 25 -18.03 -4.90 3.34
C ALA A 25 -16.83 -3.94 3.41
N ALA A 26 -15.61 -4.47 3.52
CA ALA A 26 -14.40 -3.66 3.53
C ALA A 26 -14.15 -2.97 2.18
N LYS A 27 -14.37 -3.66 1.07
CA LYS A 27 -14.28 -3.06 -0.27
C LYS A 27 -15.27 -1.91 -0.44
N GLU A 28 -16.51 -2.09 -0.01
CA GLU A 28 -17.52 -1.03 -0.05
C GLU A 28 -17.16 0.16 0.85
N ALA A 29 -16.55 -0.08 2.01
CA ALA A 29 -16.07 0.98 2.88
C ALA A 29 -14.97 1.83 2.21
N PHE A 30 -14.03 1.21 1.51
CA PHE A 30 -13.00 1.92 0.74
C PHE A 30 -13.58 2.69 -0.44
N LYS A 31 -14.60 2.17 -1.12
CA LYS A 31 -15.31 2.90 -2.18
C LYS A 31 -16.01 4.17 -1.64
N ARG A 32 -16.63 4.09 -0.47
CA ARG A 32 -17.23 5.27 0.19
C ARG A 32 -16.16 6.28 0.59
N LEU A 33 -15.06 5.82 1.20
CA LEU A 33 -13.94 6.68 1.57
C LEU A 33 -13.39 7.40 0.34
N ARG A 34 -13.14 6.67 -0.74
CA ARG A 34 -12.71 7.22 -2.03
C ARG A 34 -13.65 8.32 -2.53
N THR A 35 -14.94 8.05 -2.56
CA THR A 35 -15.94 9.02 -3.02
C THR A 35 -15.88 10.30 -2.19
N ASN A 36 -15.86 10.19 -0.87
CA ASN A 36 -15.79 11.33 0.02
C ASN A 36 -14.52 12.16 -0.19
N ILE A 37 -13.38 11.49 -0.40
CA ILE A 37 -12.11 12.17 -0.68
C ILE A 37 -12.17 12.91 -2.00
N ILE A 38 -12.65 12.27 -3.07
CA ILE A 38 -12.77 12.90 -4.40
C ILE A 38 -13.68 14.12 -4.34
N MET A 39 -14.80 14.03 -3.63
CA MET A 39 -15.74 15.15 -3.47
C MET A 39 -15.16 16.30 -2.65
N SER A 40 -14.16 16.06 -1.82
CA SER A 40 -13.48 17.09 -1.05
C SER A 40 -12.39 17.84 -1.84
N PHE A 41 -12.01 17.35 -3.01
CA PHE A 41 -11.01 18.01 -3.82
C PHE A 41 -11.57 19.27 -4.50
N PRO A 42 -10.75 20.33 -4.63
CA PRO A 42 -11.14 21.49 -5.41
C PRO A 42 -11.40 21.10 -6.87
N GLN A 43 -12.49 21.62 -7.42
CA GLN A 43 -12.83 21.37 -8.81
C GLN A 43 -11.76 21.91 -9.77
N GLY A 44 -11.50 21.15 -10.85
CA GLY A 44 -10.53 21.53 -11.87
C GLY A 44 -9.07 21.20 -11.58
N LYS A 45 -8.75 20.62 -10.43
CA LYS A 45 -7.38 20.13 -10.18
C LYS A 45 -7.10 18.83 -10.95
N LYS A 46 -6.02 18.84 -11.71
CA LYS A 46 -5.58 17.68 -12.50
C LYS A 46 -4.82 16.62 -11.67
N CYS A 47 -4.28 17.02 -10.54
CA CYS A 47 -3.53 16.14 -9.65
C CYS A 47 -3.78 16.52 -8.19
N CYS A 48 -4.01 15.53 -7.36
CA CYS A 48 -4.21 15.70 -5.92
C CYS A 48 -3.28 14.77 -5.15
N THR A 49 -2.79 15.25 -4.02
CA THR A 49 -1.94 14.48 -3.11
C THR A 49 -2.71 14.19 -1.84
N ILE A 50 -2.69 12.94 -1.41
CA ILE A 50 -3.35 12.46 -0.19
C ILE A 50 -2.26 11.98 0.76
N GLY A 51 -2.18 12.55 1.95
CA GLY A 51 -1.31 12.08 3.02
C GLY A 51 -2.07 11.18 3.99
N VAL A 52 -1.52 10.00 4.30
CA VAL A 52 -2.05 9.09 5.33
C VAL A 52 -1.05 9.01 6.46
N THR A 53 -1.49 9.36 7.66
CA THR A 53 -0.66 9.36 8.86
C THR A 53 -1.39 8.74 10.04
N SER A 54 -0.66 8.42 11.10
CA SER A 54 -1.22 7.90 12.34
C SER A 54 -0.43 8.41 13.54
N ALA A 55 -1.06 8.41 14.72
CA ALA A 55 -0.43 8.85 15.96
C ALA A 55 0.61 7.85 16.48
N GLN A 56 0.37 6.56 16.25
CA GLN A 56 1.21 5.47 16.72
C GLN A 56 1.52 4.46 15.61
N PRO A 57 2.61 3.69 15.72
CA PRO A 57 2.89 2.60 14.79
C PRO A 57 1.81 1.51 14.87
N SER A 58 1.63 0.78 13.79
CA SER A 58 0.70 -0.37 13.69
C SER A 58 -0.79 -0.04 13.82
N GLU A 59 -1.21 1.18 13.52
CA GLU A 59 -2.63 1.60 13.49
C GLU A 59 -3.32 1.35 12.13
N GLY A 60 -2.67 0.67 11.21
CA GLY A 60 -3.25 0.32 9.90
C GLY A 60 -3.00 1.34 8.79
N LYS A 61 -2.11 2.29 8.98
CA LYS A 61 -1.74 3.34 8.01
C LYS A 61 -1.39 2.77 6.62
N SER A 62 -0.49 1.79 6.58
CA SER A 62 -0.08 1.15 5.32
C SER A 62 -1.20 0.37 4.65
N THR A 63 -2.04 -0.31 5.43
CA THR A 63 -3.20 -1.04 4.93
C THR A 63 -4.23 -0.10 4.32
N VAL A 64 -4.52 1.02 5.00
CA VAL A 64 -5.46 2.03 4.48
C VAL A 64 -4.91 2.68 3.21
N SER A 65 -3.64 3.09 3.20
CA SER A 65 -3.00 3.71 2.03
C SER A 65 -3.04 2.81 0.81
N LEU A 66 -2.69 1.55 0.97
CA LEU A 66 -2.67 0.57 -0.11
C LEU A 66 -4.07 0.33 -0.69
N ASN A 67 -5.05 0.09 0.17
CA ASN A 67 -6.40 -0.22 -0.28
C ASN A 67 -7.13 1.00 -0.85
N LEU A 68 -6.83 2.20 -0.34
CA LEU A 68 -7.34 3.44 -0.92
C LEU A 68 -6.73 3.68 -2.31
N ALA A 69 -5.42 3.49 -2.47
CA ALA A 69 -4.75 3.62 -3.77
C ALA A 69 -5.33 2.65 -4.80
N TYR A 70 -5.57 1.41 -4.40
CA TYR A 70 -6.22 0.42 -5.25
C TYR A 70 -7.64 0.85 -5.63
N SER A 71 -8.42 1.29 -4.66
CA SER A 71 -9.80 1.75 -4.90
C SER A 71 -9.88 2.95 -5.85
N LEU A 72 -8.90 3.86 -5.79
CA LEU A 72 -8.78 4.98 -6.74
C LEU A 72 -8.40 4.47 -8.15
N ALA A 73 -7.47 3.54 -8.23
CA ALA A 73 -7.04 2.96 -9.50
C ALA A 73 -8.16 2.19 -10.22
N GLU A 74 -9.09 1.59 -9.49
CA GLU A 74 -10.29 0.95 -10.06
C GLU A 74 -11.17 1.89 -10.90
N LEU A 75 -11.10 3.19 -10.65
CA LEU A 75 -11.79 4.20 -11.47
C LEU A 75 -11.08 4.54 -12.79
N GLY A 76 -9.91 3.95 -13.03
CA GLY A 76 -9.06 4.27 -14.18
C GLY A 76 -8.08 5.43 -13.93
N ASP A 77 -8.02 5.93 -12.71
CA ASP A 77 -7.08 6.99 -12.34
C ASP A 77 -5.64 6.46 -12.30
N LYS A 78 -4.70 7.32 -12.67
CA LYS A 78 -3.27 7.05 -12.49
C LYS A 78 -2.89 7.38 -11.05
N VAL A 79 -2.58 6.36 -10.27
CA VAL A 79 -2.26 6.47 -8.85
C VAL A 79 -0.80 6.14 -8.61
N LEU A 80 -0.09 7.03 -7.92
CA LEU A 80 1.25 6.77 -7.40
C LEU A 80 1.15 6.61 -5.89
N LEU A 81 1.49 5.43 -5.40
CA LEU A 81 1.59 5.14 -3.97
C LEU A 81 3.04 5.29 -3.53
N ILE A 82 3.27 6.13 -2.53
CA ILE A 82 4.60 6.40 -1.96
C ILE A 82 4.63 5.92 -0.52
N ASP A 83 5.51 4.95 -0.23
CA ASP A 83 5.82 4.56 1.14
C ASP A 83 6.91 5.48 1.69
N ALA A 84 6.48 6.48 2.46
CA ALA A 84 7.36 7.44 3.09
C ALA A 84 7.82 7.01 4.50
N ASP A 85 7.40 5.85 4.98
CA ASP A 85 7.91 5.27 6.21
C ASP A 85 9.24 4.57 5.97
N MET A 86 10.32 5.35 5.92
CA MET A 86 11.66 4.85 5.64
C MET A 86 12.27 4.04 6.79
N ARG A 87 11.68 4.09 7.98
CA ARG A 87 12.14 3.32 9.14
C ARG A 87 11.54 1.92 9.18
N ARG A 88 10.27 1.80 8.81
CA ARG A 88 9.50 0.55 8.86
C ARG A 88 8.67 0.37 7.60
N SER A 89 9.31 0.45 6.46
CA SER A 89 8.67 0.19 5.16
C SER A 89 7.94 -1.15 5.16
N SER A 90 6.71 -1.17 4.71
CA SER A 90 5.88 -2.38 4.71
C SER A 90 5.13 -2.64 3.41
N ILE A 91 4.92 -1.62 2.59
CA ILE A 91 4.11 -1.74 1.37
C ILE A 91 4.76 -2.69 0.37
N HIS A 92 6.08 -2.67 0.22
CA HIS A 92 6.79 -3.59 -0.67
C HIS A 92 6.51 -5.07 -0.34
N ARG A 93 6.47 -5.44 0.95
CA ARG A 93 6.15 -6.79 1.39
C ARG A 93 4.70 -7.17 1.11
N LYS A 94 3.78 -6.23 1.31
CA LYS A 94 2.35 -6.42 1.02
C LYS A 94 2.07 -6.64 -0.46
N LEU A 95 2.86 -6.02 -1.31
CA LEU A 95 2.73 -6.11 -2.77
C LEU A 95 3.65 -7.17 -3.40
N GLY A 96 4.56 -7.78 -2.62
CA GLY A 96 5.52 -8.75 -3.14
C GLY A 96 6.52 -8.14 -4.13
N ILE A 97 6.90 -6.88 -3.95
CA ILE A 97 7.87 -6.17 -4.79
C ILE A 97 9.17 -5.91 -4.05
N GLU A 98 10.24 -5.68 -4.81
CA GLU A 98 11.56 -5.37 -4.26
C GLU A 98 11.54 -4.08 -3.44
N LEU A 99 12.25 -4.09 -2.30
CA LEU A 99 12.41 -2.91 -1.45
C LEU A 99 13.27 -1.84 -2.13
N THR A 100 14.32 -2.27 -2.82
CA THR A 100 15.30 -1.39 -3.45
C THR A 100 15.32 -1.56 -4.97
N PRO A 101 15.66 -0.54 -5.75
CA PRO A 101 15.80 0.86 -5.35
C PRO A 101 14.44 1.47 -4.95
N GLY A 102 14.44 2.41 -4.03
CA GLY A 102 13.25 3.03 -3.47
C GLY A 102 13.39 4.54 -3.27
N LEU A 103 12.49 5.11 -2.46
CA LEU A 103 12.43 6.55 -2.20
C LEU A 103 13.77 7.10 -1.65
N SER A 104 14.42 6.38 -0.73
CA SER A 104 15.71 6.78 -0.17
C SER A 104 16.79 6.92 -1.26
N ASN A 105 16.83 5.98 -2.21
CA ASN A 105 17.79 6.05 -3.32
C ASN A 105 17.53 7.26 -4.24
N LEU A 106 16.24 7.61 -4.42
CA LEU A 106 15.87 8.80 -5.17
C LEU A 106 16.31 10.09 -4.44
N MET A 107 16.12 10.13 -3.12
CA MET A 107 16.53 11.29 -2.29
C MET A 107 18.05 11.47 -2.21
N GLU A 108 18.80 10.39 -2.27
CA GLU A 108 20.26 10.40 -2.30
C GLU A 108 20.84 10.65 -3.70
N ASP A 109 19.97 10.91 -4.68
CA ASP A 109 20.31 11.13 -6.10
C ASP A 109 21.11 9.97 -6.74
N THR A 110 20.94 8.77 -6.22
CA THR A 110 21.62 7.57 -6.74
C THR A 110 20.86 6.88 -7.87
N ASN A 111 19.57 7.18 -8.01
CA ASN A 111 18.68 6.56 -9.01
C ASN A 111 17.71 7.58 -9.61
N SER A 112 17.28 7.33 -10.84
CA SER A 112 16.22 8.11 -11.49
C SER A 112 14.83 7.67 -11.06
N ILE A 113 13.83 8.55 -11.21
CA ILE A 113 12.42 8.25 -10.92
C ILE A 113 11.95 7.02 -11.71
N SER A 114 12.30 6.92 -12.98
CA SER A 114 11.92 5.79 -13.84
C SER A 114 12.46 4.44 -13.36
N THR A 115 13.59 4.43 -12.67
CA THR A 115 14.19 3.23 -12.09
C THR A 115 13.54 2.85 -10.75
N VAL A 116 13.14 3.85 -9.95
CA VAL A 116 12.58 3.66 -8.61
C VAL A 116 11.11 3.28 -8.65
N VAL A 117 10.34 3.87 -9.56
CA VAL A 117 8.89 3.60 -9.68
C VAL A 117 8.65 2.21 -10.25
N LYS A 118 7.92 1.40 -9.51
CA LYS A 118 7.53 0.03 -9.90
C LYS A 118 6.06 0.03 -10.28
N LYS A 119 5.75 -0.58 -11.42
CA LYS A 119 4.37 -0.78 -11.84
C LYS A 119 3.80 -1.99 -11.14
N TYR A 120 2.65 -1.82 -10.53
CA TYR A 120 1.86 -2.90 -9.96
C TYR A 120 0.59 -3.09 -10.79
N GLN A 121 0.34 -4.33 -11.20
CA GLN A 121 -0.91 -4.74 -11.82
C GLN A 121 -1.52 -5.83 -10.94
N SER A 122 -2.74 -5.61 -10.51
CA SER A 122 -3.49 -6.63 -9.81
C SER A 122 -3.83 -7.77 -10.76
N SER A 123 -3.66 -8.99 -10.29
CA SER A 123 -4.08 -10.19 -11.03
C SER A 123 -5.60 -10.29 -10.94
N THR A 124 -6.31 -9.71 -11.88
CA THR A 124 -7.74 -9.95 -12.09
C THR A 124 -7.95 -10.96 -13.20
#